data_c159886a8f2a93ce5468dc2c8acab524
#
_entry.id   c159886a8f2a93ce5468dc2c8acab524
#
_cell.length_a   1.000
_cell.length_b   1.000
_cell.length_c   1.000
_cell.angle_alpha   90.00
_cell.angle_beta   90.00
_cell.angle_gamma   90.00
#
_symmetry.space_group_name_H-M   'P 1'
#
loop_
_entity.id
_entity.type
_entity.pdbx_description
1 polymer ?
#
loop_
_entity_poly.entity_id
_entity_poly.type
_entity_poly.pdbx_seq_one_letter_code
_entity_poly.pdbx_strand_id
1 'polypeptide(L)'
;LGFDLPFVTTSVDTPPEASIATMVLVYIIAAIYNLYIPRTEAPLRPLAGSPLALVRDFAQCNARLWSDKLGQISLSATTLLWGVFGNLRVIVFAWAAAALGYSTMQASNLAGVVILGSVIGAVLASATLKLDRAVVVLPVGVAVGFLMIGLNFLTNIWVAVPFLILMGAVCGYLVVPMNALLQHRGHNLMGAGRSIAVQNFNEQACILALGALYTGMVKLGLSAFA
;
A
#
# COMPACT_ATOMS: atom_id res chain seq x y z
N LEU A 1 -3.18 -27.79 -21.81
CA LEU A 1 -3.47 -27.04 -23.03
C LEU A 1 -2.17 -26.32 -23.45
N GLY A 2 -1.40 -26.97 -24.36
CA GLY A 2 -0.19 -26.35 -24.94
C GLY A 2 -0.58 -25.49 -26.15
N PHE A 3 -0.16 -24.26 -26.17
CA PHE A 3 -0.13 -23.42 -27.35
C PHE A 3 1.34 -23.33 -27.80
N ASP A 4 1.70 -24.10 -28.83
CA ASP A 4 3.02 -24.00 -29.44
C ASP A 4 3.02 -22.82 -30.41
N LEU A 5 3.55 -21.69 -29.97
CA LEU A 5 3.98 -20.63 -30.87
C LEU A 5 5.40 -20.93 -31.35
N PRO A 6 5.78 -20.65 -32.61
CA PRO A 6 7.06 -21.09 -33.20
C PRO A 6 8.34 -20.60 -32.52
N PHE A 7 8.23 -19.80 -31.48
CA PHE A 7 9.33 -19.26 -30.69
C PHE A 7 9.12 -19.33 -29.16
N VAL A 8 7.98 -19.84 -28.66
CA VAL A 8 7.67 -19.92 -27.23
C VAL A 8 6.84 -21.17 -26.98
N THR A 9 7.42 -22.17 -26.33
CA THR A 9 6.67 -23.31 -25.77
C THR A 9 6.03 -22.85 -24.46
N THR A 10 4.71 -22.64 -24.47
CA THR A 10 3.94 -22.35 -23.27
C THR A 10 3.19 -23.61 -22.84
N SER A 11 3.79 -24.40 -21.96
CA SER A 11 3.08 -25.39 -21.19
C SER A 11 2.75 -24.79 -19.81
N VAL A 12 1.45 -24.74 -19.45
CA VAL A 12 1.02 -24.32 -18.09
C VAL A 12 0.96 -25.58 -17.24
N ASP A 13 2.12 -26.11 -16.88
CA ASP A 13 2.22 -27.40 -16.19
C ASP A 13 2.57 -27.23 -14.71
N THR A 14 2.95 -26.02 -14.28
CA THR A 14 3.31 -25.73 -12.90
C THR A 14 2.43 -24.67 -12.26
N PRO A 15 2.19 -24.72 -10.91
CA PRO A 15 1.43 -23.69 -10.21
C PRO A 15 1.91 -22.24 -10.42
N PRO A 16 3.23 -21.94 -10.50
CA PRO A 16 3.72 -20.61 -10.84
C PRO A 16 3.30 -20.14 -12.24
N GLU A 17 3.34 -21.01 -13.24
CA GLU A 17 2.94 -20.70 -14.62
C GLU A 17 1.44 -20.40 -14.70
N ALA A 18 0.61 -21.18 -14.01
CA ALA A 18 -0.83 -20.92 -13.89
C ALA A 18 -1.11 -19.54 -13.25
N SER A 19 -0.32 -19.17 -12.24
CA SER A 19 -0.44 -17.85 -11.59
C SER A 19 -0.07 -16.72 -12.54
N ILE A 20 1.01 -16.87 -13.32
CA ILE A 20 1.45 -15.89 -14.32
C ILE A 20 0.38 -15.78 -15.42
N ALA A 21 -0.15 -16.89 -15.94
CA ALA A 21 -1.19 -16.90 -16.96
C ALA A 21 -2.46 -16.19 -16.47
N THR A 22 -2.84 -16.41 -15.20
CA THR A 22 -3.97 -15.72 -14.57
C THR A 22 -3.73 -14.21 -14.48
N MET A 23 -2.53 -13.78 -14.06
CA MET A 23 -2.17 -12.36 -14.03
C MET A 23 -2.23 -11.72 -15.41
N VAL A 24 -1.67 -12.38 -16.44
CA VAL A 24 -1.72 -11.91 -17.83
C VAL A 24 -3.16 -11.75 -18.29
N LEU A 25 -4.03 -12.71 -18.01
CA LEU A 25 -5.45 -12.62 -18.35
C LEU A 25 -6.12 -11.42 -17.68
N VAL A 26 -5.88 -11.20 -16.39
CA VAL A 26 -6.43 -10.05 -15.66
C VAL A 26 -5.94 -8.73 -16.27
N TYR A 27 -4.65 -8.63 -16.63
CA TYR A 27 -4.12 -7.43 -17.28
C TYR A 27 -4.69 -7.20 -18.67
N ILE A 28 -4.93 -8.27 -19.47
CA ILE A 28 -5.60 -8.16 -20.76
C ILE A 28 -7.03 -7.62 -20.59
N ILE A 29 -7.78 -8.17 -19.62
CA ILE A 29 -9.14 -7.70 -19.31
C ILE A 29 -9.09 -6.22 -18.90
N ALA A 30 -8.16 -5.84 -18.02
CA ALA A 30 -7.98 -4.45 -17.60
C ALA A 30 -7.62 -3.54 -18.77
N ALA A 31 -6.76 -3.98 -19.69
CA ALA A 31 -6.42 -3.24 -20.91
C ALA A 31 -7.63 -3.02 -21.80
N ILE A 32 -8.48 -4.05 -21.98
CA ILE A 32 -9.73 -3.93 -22.73
C ILE A 32 -10.65 -2.90 -22.09
N TYR A 33 -10.84 -2.94 -20.76
CA TYR A 33 -11.65 -1.93 -20.05
C TYR A 33 -11.08 -0.51 -20.19
N ASN A 34 -9.76 -0.35 -20.23
CA ASN A 34 -9.14 0.96 -20.47
C ASN A 34 -9.49 1.57 -21.85
N LEU A 35 -9.82 0.76 -22.85
CA LEU A 35 -10.26 1.26 -24.15
C LEU A 35 -11.65 1.92 -24.09
N TYR A 36 -12.45 1.60 -23.09
CA TYR A 36 -13.78 2.19 -22.87
C TYR A 36 -13.75 3.46 -22.02
N ILE A 37 -12.57 3.90 -21.53
CA ILE A 37 -12.46 5.15 -20.79
C ILE A 37 -12.81 6.31 -21.74
N PRO A 38 -13.85 7.12 -21.42
CA PRO A 38 -14.25 8.23 -22.26
C PRO A 38 -13.14 9.28 -22.31
N ARG A 39 -12.91 9.85 -23.49
CA ARG A 39 -11.98 10.98 -23.63
C ARG A 39 -12.55 12.16 -22.86
N THR A 40 -11.86 12.57 -21.81
CA THR A 40 -12.21 13.80 -21.09
C THR A 40 -11.69 14.98 -21.89
N GLU A 41 -12.57 15.94 -22.21
CA GLU A 41 -12.20 17.22 -22.87
C GLU A 41 -11.52 18.20 -21.88
N ALA A 42 -10.89 17.67 -20.82
CA ALA A 42 -10.21 18.50 -19.85
C ALA A 42 -9.03 19.23 -20.53
N PRO A 43 -8.93 20.56 -20.39
CA PRO A 43 -7.84 21.32 -21.00
C PRO A 43 -6.49 20.83 -20.46
N LEU A 44 -5.68 20.29 -21.34
CA LEU A 44 -4.31 19.88 -21.00
C LEU A 44 -3.50 21.14 -20.68
N ARG A 45 -2.95 21.20 -19.48
CA ARG A 45 -2.00 22.25 -19.14
C ARG A 45 -0.68 21.99 -19.87
N PRO A 46 -0.13 22.98 -20.60
CA PRO A 46 1.17 22.82 -21.23
C PRO A 46 2.23 22.51 -20.17
N LEU A 47 3.09 21.52 -20.46
CA LEU A 47 4.23 21.20 -19.60
C LEU A 47 5.19 22.41 -19.59
N ALA A 48 5.72 22.71 -18.39
CA ALA A 48 6.79 23.67 -18.26
C ALA A 48 7.98 23.25 -19.16
N GLY A 49 8.53 24.18 -19.93
CA GLY A 49 9.47 23.89 -21.01
C GLY A 49 10.83 23.33 -20.59
N SER A 50 11.15 23.23 -19.28
CA SER A 50 12.41 22.67 -18.80
C SER A 50 12.19 21.63 -17.68
N PRO A 51 13.01 20.57 -17.63
CA PRO A 51 12.95 19.57 -16.55
C PRO A 51 13.09 20.17 -15.14
N LEU A 52 13.92 21.19 -14.99
CA LEU A 52 14.13 21.86 -13.71
C LEU A 52 12.88 22.61 -13.23
N ALA A 53 12.13 23.21 -14.16
CA ALA A 53 10.86 23.86 -13.84
C ALA A 53 9.82 22.85 -13.37
N LEU A 54 9.80 21.63 -13.94
CA LEU A 54 8.92 20.55 -13.49
C LEU A 54 9.26 20.07 -12.07
N VAL A 55 10.54 19.90 -11.76
CA VAL A 55 11.00 19.54 -10.40
C VAL A 55 10.62 20.62 -9.39
N ARG A 56 10.80 21.91 -9.77
CA ARG A 56 10.41 23.03 -8.91
C ARG A 56 8.89 23.09 -8.69
N ASP A 57 8.08 22.89 -9.72
CA ASP A 57 6.62 22.84 -9.62
C ASP A 57 6.18 21.70 -8.71
N PHE A 58 6.77 20.50 -8.87
CA PHE A 58 6.52 19.36 -8.00
C PHE A 58 6.89 19.66 -6.53
N ALA A 59 8.07 20.22 -6.28
CA ALA A 59 8.50 20.59 -4.92
C ALA A 59 7.54 21.61 -4.28
N GLN A 60 7.05 22.58 -5.06
CA GLN A 60 6.07 23.55 -4.58
C GLN A 60 4.71 22.87 -4.26
N CYS A 61 4.27 21.94 -5.10
CA CYS A 61 3.05 21.16 -4.85
C CYS A 61 3.17 20.35 -3.56
N ASN A 62 4.32 19.67 -3.39
CA ASN A 62 4.62 18.93 -2.17
C ASN A 62 4.58 19.82 -0.93
N ALA A 63 5.29 20.97 -0.98
CA ALA A 63 5.30 21.94 0.12
C ALA A 63 3.90 22.49 0.44
N ARG A 64 3.07 22.76 -0.57
CA ARG A 64 1.67 23.24 -0.35
C ARG A 64 0.84 22.21 0.39
N LEU A 65 0.94 20.91 0.04
CA LEU A 65 0.17 19.87 0.68
C LEU A 65 0.64 19.63 2.13
N TRP A 66 1.95 19.72 2.38
CA TRP A 66 2.52 19.69 3.73
C TRP A 66 2.20 20.93 4.58
N SER A 67 1.91 22.07 3.96
CA SER A 67 1.51 23.31 4.66
C SER A 67 0.02 23.39 4.95
N ASP A 68 -0.82 22.61 4.25
CA ASP A 68 -2.26 22.54 4.53
C ASP A 68 -2.51 21.59 5.70
N LYS A 69 -3.14 22.05 6.76
CA LYS A 69 -3.31 21.29 8.01
C LYS A 69 -3.99 19.94 7.81
N LEU A 70 -5.05 19.86 7.00
CA LEU A 70 -5.73 18.59 6.71
C LEU A 70 -4.94 17.75 5.70
N GLY A 71 -4.30 18.40 4.73
CA GLY A 71 -3.38 17.78 3.79
C GLY A 71 -2.21 17.12 4.50
N GLN A 72 -1.56 17.82 5.43
CA GLN A 72 -0.46 17.32 6.24
C GLN A 72 -0.87 16.08 7.06
N ILE A 73 -2.01 16.14 7.74
CA ILE A 73 -2.51 15.01 8.55
C ILE A 73 -2.79 13.79 7.69
N SER A 74 -3.52 13.98 6.59
CA SER A 74 -3.87 12.86 5.71
C SER A 74 -2.66 12.31 4.96
N LEU A 75 -1.75 13.18 4.47
CA LEU A 75 -0.53 12.77 3.79
C LEU A 75 0.40 12.01 4.74
N SER A 76 0.63 12.49 5.96
CA SER A 76 1.45 11.78 6.94
C SER A 76 0.87 10.43 7.31
N ALA A 77 -0.45 10.34 7.54
CA ALA A 77 -1.11 9.10 7.89
C ALA A 77 -1.00 8.07 6.74
N THR A 78 -1.28 8.47 5.49
CA THR A 78 -1.17 7.55 4.34
C THR A 78 0.28 7.17 4.07
N THR A 79 1.21 8.12 4.12
CA THR A 79 2.64 7.89 3.91
C THR A 79 3.21 6.88 4.92
N LEU A 80 2.92 7.05 6.21
CA LEU A 80 3.36 6.12 7.25
C LEU A 80 2.71 4.74 7.10
N LEU A 81 1.40 4.71 6.84
CA LEU A 81 0.68 3.45 6.61
C LEU A 81 1.28 2.65 5.44
N TRP A 82 1.46 3.29 4.29
CA TRP A 82 2.05 2.63 3.13
C TRP A 82 3.52 2.29 3.36
N GLY A 83 4.26 3.11 4.09
CA GLY A 83 5.63 2.79 4.52
C GLY A 83 5.69 1.51 5.32
N VAL A 84 4.79 1.33 6.29
CA VAL A 84 4.68 0.11 7.10
C VAL A 84 4.19 -1.06 6.24
N PHE A 85 3.11 -0.89 5.47
CA PHE A 85 2.55 -1.95 4.63
C PHE A 85 3.53 -2.44 3.56
N GLY A 86 4.27 -1.55 2.93
CA GLY A 86 5.27 -1.93 1.93
C GLY A 86 6.36 -2.83 2.49
N ASN A 87 6.69 -2.65 3.77
CA ASN A 87 7.68 -3.47 4.48
C ASN A 87 7.05 -4.64 5.26
N LEU A 88 5.72 -4.65 5.46
CA LEU A 88 5.02 -5.66 6.27
C LEU A 88 5.27 -7.08 5.78
N ARG A 89 5.34 -7.29 4.47
CA ARG A 89 5.64 -8.60 3.88
C ARG A 89 6.98 -9.15 4.39
N VAL A 90 8.00 -8.31 4.42
CA VAL A 90 9.34 -8.70 4.91
C VAL A 90 9.28 -9.02 6.40
N ILE A 91 8.60 -8.18 7.17
CA ILE A 91 8.44 -8.34 8.62
C ILE A 91 7.66 -9.63 8.95
N VAL A 92 6.52 -9.86 8.29
CA VAL A 92 5.70 -11.06 8.48
C VAL A 92 6.47 -12.33 8.10
N PHE A 93 7.27 -12.27 7.04
CA PHE A 93 8.09 -13.43 6.61
C PHE A 93 9.18 -13.72 7.64
N ALA A 94 9.91 -12.71 8.11
CA ALA A 94 10.93 -12.86 9.13
C ALA A 94 10.33 -13.40 10.46
N TRP A 95 9.20 -12.84 10.88
CA TRP A 95 8.48 -13.30 12.06
C TRP A 95 7.98 -14.74 11.92
N ALA A 96 7.33 -15.09 10.80
CA ALA A 96 6.80 -16.43 10.59
C ALA A 96 7.90 -17.50 10.54
N ALA A 97 9.04 -17.17 9.95
CA ALA A 97 10.22 -18.05 9.97
C ALA A 97 10.77 -18.23 11.39
N ALA A 98 10.90 -17.15 12.16
CA ALA A 98 11.53 -17.18 13.48
C ALA A 98 10.59 -17.72 14.58
N ALA A 99 9.29 -17.34 14.57
CA ALA A 99 8.33 -17.71 15.61
C ALA A 99 7.60 -19.03 15.34
N LEU A 100 7.34 -19.36 14.07
CA LEU A 100 6.55 -20.52 13.66
C LEU A 100 7.36 -21.58 12.91
N GLY A 101 8.61 -21.29 12.53
CA GLY A 101 9.42 -22.19 11.71
C GLY A 101 8.88 -22.35 10.27
N TYR A 102 8.13 -21.39 9.77
CA TYR A 102 7.42 -21.49 8.49
C TYR A 102 8.35 -21.22 7.31
N SER A 103 8.09 -21.96 6.21
CA SER A 103 8.68 -21.69 4.91
C SER A 103 8.13 -20.39 4.30
N THR A 104 8.83 -19.84 3.32
CA THR A 104 8.41 -18.63 2.57
C THR A 104 7.00 -18.79 1.98
N MET A 105 6.65 -19.99 1.50
CA MET A 105 5.32 -20.29 0.95
C MET A 105 4.23 -20.17 2.03
N GLN A 106 4.46 -20.75 3.21
CA GLN A 106 3.52 -20.68 4.34
C GLN A 106 3.39 -19.25 4.87
N ALA A 107 4.51 -18.52 4.97
CA ALA A 107 4.51 -17.12 5.36
C ALA A 107 3.75 -16.23 4.35
N SER A 108 3.80 -16.55 3.06
CA SER A 108 3.03 -15.87 2.01
C SER A 108 1.52 -15.98 2.24
N ASN A 109 1.04 -17.14 2.69
CA ASN A 109 -0.38 -17.32 3.03
C ASN A 109 -0.81 -16.39 4.19
N LEU A 110 0.07 -16.20 5.18
CA LEU A 110 -0.19 -15.28 6.30
C LEU A 110 -0.28 -13.81 5.84
N ALA A 111 0.57 -13.41 4.90
CA ALA A 111 0.46 -12.09 4.28
C ALA A 111 -0.89 -11.93 3.54
N GLY A 112 -1.39 -12.97 2.89
CA GLY A 112 -2.72 -13.01 2.29
C GLY A 112 -3.84 -12.80 3.31
N VAL A 113 -3.71 -13.36 4.50
CA VAL A 113 -4.68 -13.18 5.60
C VAL A 113 -4.77 -11.71 6.04
N VAL A 114 -3.65 -10.99 6.10
CA VAL A 114 -3.65 -9.55 6.40
C VAL A 114 -4.40 -8.75 5.33
N ILE A 115 -4.22 -9.11 4.06
CA ILE A 115 -4.93 -8.46 2.94
C ILE A 115 -6.44 -8.69 3.06
N LEU A 116 -6.89 -9.89 3.38
CA LEU A 116 -8.31 -10.17 3.62
C LEU A 116 -8.86 -9.31 4.77
N GLY A 117 -8.11 -9.19 5.87
CA GLY A 117 -8.45 -8.28 6.95
C GLY A 117 -8.61 -6.84 6.46
N SER A 118 -7.66 -6.35 5.64
CA SER A 118 -7.69 -4.97 5.15
C SER A 118 -8.90 -4.68 4.27
N VAL A 119 -9.36 -5.63 3.48
CA VAL A 119 -10.61 -5.52 2.70
C VAL A 119 -11.82 -5.36 3.62
N ILE A 120 -11.91 -6.18 4.67
CA ILE A 120 -12.99 -6.07 5.67
C ILE A 120 -12.99 -4.68 6.30
N GLY A 121 -11.83 -4.21 6.74
CA GLY A 121 -11.67 -2.88 7.34
C GLY A 121 -12.05 -1.74 6.37
N ALA A 122 -11.65 -1.84 5.11
CA ALA A 122 -11.98 -0.86 4.07
C ALA A 122 -13.49 -0.79 3.82
N VAL A 123 -14.17 -1.93 3.75
CA VAL A 123 -15.64 -2.00 3.59
C VAL A 123 -16.33 -1.38 4.80
N LEU A 124 -15.90 -1.71 6.01
CA LEU A 124 -16.46 -1.13 7.23
C LEU A 124 -16.25 0.39 7.27
N ALA A 125 -15.07 0.89 6.91
CA ALA A 125 -14.79 2.33 6.87
C ALA A 125 -15.70 3.04 5.86
N SER A 126 -15.86 2.49 4.66
CA SER A 126 -16.71 3.08 3.62
C SER A 126 -18.19 3.14 4.02
N ALA A 127 -18.64 2.16 4.81
CA ALA A 127 -20.03 2.09 5.29
C ALA A 127 -20.30 3.00 6.51
N THR A 128 -19.28 3.25 7.35
CA THR A 128 -19.48 3.91 8.65
C THR A 128 -18.96 5.34 8.73
N LEU A 129 -17.99 5.71 7.89
CA LEU A 129 -17.29 6.98 7.98
C LEU A 129 -17.63 7.91 6.81
N LYS A 130 -17.95 9.13 7.16
CA LYS A 130 -18.09 10.24 6.21
C LYS A 130 -16.80 11.05 6.14
N LEU A 131 -16.56 11.73 5.03
CA LEU A 131 -15.35 12.51 4.78
C LEU A 131 -15.12 13.62 5.82
N ASP A 132 -16.18 14.24 6.31
CA ASP A 132 -16.14 15.28 7.35
C ASP A 132 -15.62 14.75 8.71
N ARG A 133 -15.73 13.45 8.94
CA ARG A 133 -15.25 12.78 10.15
C ARG A 133 -13.97 11.95 9.94
N ALA A 134 -13.32 12.10 8.79
CA ALA A 134 -12.13 11.33 8.47
C ALA A 134 -11.01 11.42 9.55
N VAL A 135 -10.85 12.58 10.18
CA VAL A 135 -9.81 12.81 11.21
C VAL A 135 -10.06 12.03 12.52
N VAL A 136 -11.31 11.63 12.78
CA VAL A 136 -11.67 10.88 14.01
C VAL A 136 -10.99 9.51 14.06
N VAL A 137 -10.55 8.96 12.92
CA VAL A 137 -9.86 7.66 12.87
C VAL A 137 -8.37 7.71 13.20
N LEU A 138 -7.76 8.87 13.40
CA LEU A 138 -6.33 8.99 13.72
C LEU A 138 -5.87 8.16 14.92
N PRO A 139 -6.63 8.07 16.03
CA PRO A 139 -6.25 7.18 17.14
C PRO A 139 -6.13 5.71 16.75
N VAL A 140 -6.85 5.28 15.70
CA VAL A 140 -6.75 3.92 15.14
C VAL A 140 -5.34 3.66 14.59
N GLY A 141 -4.64 4.70 14.11
CA GLY A 141 -3.24 4.61 13.69
C GLY A 141 -2.30 4.24 14.85
N VAL A 142 -2.57 4.71 16.05
CA VAL A 142 -1.82 4.31 17.26
C VAL A 142 -2.06 2.84 17.58
N ALA A 143 -3.31 2.36 17.40
CA ALA A 143 -3.64 0.95 17.59
C ALA A 143 -2.87 0.04 16.61
N VAL A 144 -2.64 0.48 15.37
CA VAL A 144 -1.79 -0.26 14.41
C VAL A 144 -0.38 -0.46 14.98
N GLY A 145 0.22 0.58 15.55
CA GLY A 145 1.56 0.48 16.17
C GLY A 145 1.59 -0.56 17.32
N PHE A 146 0.60 -0.54 18.19
CA PHE A 146 0.50 -1.53 19.27
C PHE A 146 0.27 -2.96 18.74
N LEU A 147 -0.53 -3.12 17.71
CA LEU A 147 -0.73 -4.43 17.07
C LEU A 147 0.57 -4.94 16.44
N MET A 148 1.38 -4.08 15.83
CA MET A 148 2.70 -4.46 15.32
C MET A 148 3.64 -4.97 16.40
N ILE A 149 3.68 -4.29 17.55
CA ILE A 149 4.44 -4.76 18.74
C ILE A 149 3.86 -6.09 19.23
N GLY A 150 2.53 -6.19 19.31
CA GLY A 150 1.83 -7.40 19.77
C GLY A 150 2.14 -8.65 18.93
N LEU A 151 2.42 -8.50 17.63
CA LEU A 151 2.77 -9.61 16.75
C LEU A 151 4.00 -10.39 17.24
N ASN A 152 4.96 -9.70 17.86
CA ASN A 152 6.20 -10.32 18.37
C ASN A 152 5.97 -11.33 19.51
N PHE A 153 4.84 -11.25 20.22
CA PHE A 153 4.50 -12.14 21.31
C PHE A 153 3.70 -13.37 20.89
N LEU A 154 3.34 -13.46 19.59
CA LEU A 154 2.52 -14.55 19.08
C LEU A 154 3.41 -15.69 18.57
N THR A 155 3.21 -16.87 19.14
CA THR A 155 3.91 -18.09 18.75
C THR A 155 2.94 -19.20 18.30
N ASN A 156 1.63 -18.96 18.42
CA ASN A 156 0.60 -19.94 18.05
C ASN A 156 -0.19 -19.44 16.85
N ILE A 157 -0.25 -20.26 15.78
CA ILE A 157 -0.93 -19.94 14.53
C ILE A 157 -2.44 -19.65 14.72
N TRP A 158 -3.10 -20.38 15.61
CA TRP A 158 -4.52 -20.21 15.88
C TRP A 158 -4.87 -18.85 16.49
N VAL A 159 -3.91 -18.23 17.19
CA VAL A 159 -4.04 -16.86 17.73
C VAL A 159 -3.52 -15.85 16.70
N ALA A 160 -2.47 -16.20 15.95
CA ALA A 160 -1.86 -15.31 14.98
C ALA A 160 -2.79 -14.99 13.80
N VAL A 161 -3.54 -15.97 13.28
CA VAL A 161 -4.45 -15.75 12.13
C VAL A 161 -5.53 -14.70 12.44
N PRO A 162 -6.35 -14.83 13.50
CA PRO A 162 -7.34 -13.80 13.82
C PRO A 162 -6.70 -12.45 14.18
N PHE A 163 -5.51 -12.45 14.77
CA PHE A 163 -4.76 -11.24 15.06
C PHE A 163 -4.31 -10.53 13.78
N LEU A 164 -3.81 -11.27 12.78
CA LEU A 164 -3.42 -10.72 11.48
C LEU A 164 -4.63 -10.18 10.70
N ILE A 165 -5.78 -10.85 10.78
CA ILE A 165 -7.05 -10.33 10.22
C ILE A 165 -7.41 -9.01 10.90
N LEU A 166 -7.37 -8.95 12.23
CA LEU A 166 -7.66 -7.73 12.98
C LEU A 166 -6.70 -6.60 12.61
N MET A 167 -5.40 -6.89 12.57
CA MET A 167 -4.37 -5.94 12.16
C MET A 167 -4.65 -5.39 10.76
N GLY A 168 -4.94 -6.26 9.80
CA GLY A 168 -5.33 -5.86 8.45
C GLY A 168 -6.59 -4.99 8.46
N ALA A 169 -7.62 -5.38 9.22
CA ALA A 169 -8.88 -4.64 9.30
C ALA A 169 -8.70 -3.24 9.88
N VAL A 170 -7.93 -3.10 10.94
CA VAL A 170 -7.61 -1.79 11.54
C VAL A 170 -6.86 -0.89 10.54
N CYS A 171 -5.92 -1.45 9.79
CA CYS A 171 -5.21 -0.73 8.75
C CYS A 171 -6.12 -0.32 7.58
N GLY A 172 -6.96 -1.24 7.08
CA GLY A 172 -7.93 -0.94 6.03
C GLY A 172 -8.95 0.11 6.45
N TYR A 173 -9.39 0.05 7.70
CA TYR A 173 -10.31 1.03 8.28
C TYR A 173 -9.72 2.45 8.35
N LEU A 174 -8.41 2.56 8.58
CA LEU A 174 -7.70 3.85 8.62
C LEU A 174 -7.39 4.38 7.22
N VAL A 175 -6.96 3.51 6.29
CA VAL A 175 -6.45 3.95 4.98
C VAL A 175 -7.52 4.61 4.11
N VAL A 176 -8.75 4.10 4.16
CA VAL A 176 -9.84 4.59 3.28
C VAL A 176 -10.19 6.05 3.54
N PRO A 177 -10.56 6.48 4.77
CA PRO A 177 -10.89 7.88 5.03
C PRO A 177 -9.70 8.81 4.89
N MET A 178 -8.47 8.36 5.21
CA MET A 178 -7.28 9.18 5.04
C MET A 178 -6.95 9.41 3.56
N ASN A 179 -7.06 8.41 2.71
CA ASN A 179 -6.92 8.57 1.26
C ASN A 179 -8.01 9.47 0.67
N ALA A 180 -9.26 9.30 1.09
CA ALA A 180 -10.35 10.14 0.62
C ALA A 180 -10.13 11.62 1.00
N LEU A 181 -9.71 11.89 2.24
CA LEU A 181 -9.39 13.24 2.70
C LEU A 181 -8.21 13.83 1.93
N LEU A 182 -7.14 13.05 1.74
CA LEU A 182 -5.95 13.47 1.00
C LEU A 182 -6.28 13.82 -0.45
N GLN A 183 -7.02 12.97 -1.13
CA GLN A 183 -7.43 13.22 -2.52
C GLN A 183 -8.34 14.44 -2.64
N HIS A 184 -9.29 14.61 -1.71
CA HIS A 184 -10.17 15.78 -1.70
C HIS A 184 -9.37 17.08 -1.49
N ARG A 185 -8.48 17.13 -0.50
CA ARG A 185 -7.65 18.32 -0.23
C ARG A 185 -6.67 18.59 -1.36
N GLY A 186 -5.97 17.57 -1.84
CA GLY A 186 -5.00 17.69 -2.92
C GLY A 186 -5.65 18.14 -4.23
N HIS A 187 -6.84 17.62 -4.56
CA HIS A 187 -7.59 18.07 -5.74
C HIS A 187 -7.89 19.58 -5.66
N ASN A 188 -8.36 20.05 -4.51
CA ASN A 188 -8.70 21.47 -4.31
C ASN A 188 -7.48 22.40 -4.33
N LEU A 189 -6.32 21.92 -3.87
CA LEU A 189 -5.09 22.72 -3.78
C LEU A 189 -4.29 22.80 -5.10
N MET A 190 -4.27 21.70 -5.87
CA MET A 190 -3.36 21.59 -7.01
C MET A 190 -3.87 20.78 -8.20
N GLY A 191 -5.08 20.19 -8.09
CA GLY A 191 -5.67 19.28 -9.06
C GLY A 191 -5.27 17.82 -8.84
N ALA A 192 -6.10 16.90 -9.37
CA ALA A 192 -6.01 15.45 -9.07
C ALA A 192 -4.63 14.85 -9.44
N GLY A 193 -4.14 15.10 -10.66
CA GLY A 193 -2.89 14.47 -11.14
C GLY A 193 -1.67 14.86 -10.29
N ARG A 194 -1.53 16.13 -9.91
CA ARG A 194 -0.44 16.59 -9.07
C ARG A 194 -0.55 16.05 -7.64
N SER A 195 -1.76 15.99 -7.11
CA SER A 195 -2.02 15.43 -5.78
C SER A 195 -1.60 13.96 -5.70
N ILE A 196 -2.00 13.14 -6.69
CA ILE A 196 -1.63 11.72 -6.77
C ILE A 196 -0.11 11.55 -6.91
N ALA A 197 0.55 12.40 -7.72
CA ALA A 197 2.00 12.34 -7.87
C ALA A 197 2.73 12.65 -6.55
N VAL A 198 2.28 13.67 -5.80
CA VAL A 198 2.85 14.02 -4.48
C VAL A 198 2.59 12.90 -3.47
N GLN A 199 1.39 12.34 -3.43
CA GLN A 199 1.05 11.22 -2.56
C GLN A 199 1.99 10.04 -2.82
N ASN A 200 2.03 9.55 -4.07
CA ASN A 200 2.84 8.39 -4.44
C ASN A 200 4.33 8.61 -4.14
N PHE A 201 4.86 9.81 -4.39
CA PHE A 201 6.25 10.13 -4.08
C PHE A 201 6.54 9.98 -2.59
N ASN A 202 5.71 10.57 -1.72
CA ASN A 202 5.91 10.50 -0.28
C ASN A 202 5.76 9.05 0.25
N GLU A 203 4.78 8.31 -0.25
CA GLU A 203 4.56 6.90 0.10
C GLU A 203 5.77 6.03 -0.28
N GLN A 204 6.26 6.14 -1.53
CA GLN A 204 7.43 5.38 -2.00
C GLN A 204 8.71 5.78 -1.26
N ALA A 205 8.91 7.07 -1.00
CA ALA A 205 10.04 7.55 -0.22
C ALA A 205 10.04 6.97 1.21
N CYS A 206 8.86 6.90 1.84
CA CYS A 206 8.72 6.31 3.17
C CYS A 206 8.96 4.79 3.16
N ILE A 207 8.44 4.05 2.17
CA ILE A 207 8.70 2.62 2.00
C ILE A 207 10.21 2.36 1.91
N LEU A 208 10.91 3.12 1.06
CA LEU A 208 12.35 2.99 0.90
C LEU A 208 13.12 3.36 2.18
N ALA A 209 12.74 4.46 2.85
CA ALA A 209 13.39 4.88 4.09
C ALA A 209 13.23 3.86 5.21
N LEU A 210 12.03 3.33 5.42
CA LEU A 210 11.78 2.30 6.44
C LEU A 210 12.45 0.97 6.07
N GLY A 211 12.46 0.59 4.80
CA GLY A 211 13.18 -0.60 4.33
C GLY A 211 14.69 -0.50 4.52
N ALA A 212 15.27 0.69 4.25
CA ALA A 212 16.68 0.97 4.49
C ALA A 212 17.01 0.95 6.00
N LEU A 213 16.14 1.55 6.82
CA LEU A 213 16.26 1.52 8.27
C LEU A 213 16.26 0.07 8.79
N TYR A 214 15.28 -0.73 8.39
CA TYR A 214 15.18 -2.14 8.77
C TYR A 214 16.45 -2.92 8.36
N THR A 215 16.89 -2.74 7.11
CA THR A 215 18.12 -3.41 6.62
C THR A 215 19.35 -2.97 7.40
N GLY A 216 19.43 -1.69 7.76
CA GLY A 216 20.51 -1.15 8.61
C GLY A 216 20.51 -1.78 10.00
N MET A 217 19.34 -1.89 10.63
CA MET A 217 19.19 -2.53 11.94
C MET A 217 19.62 -4.00 11.93
N VAL A 218 19.22 -4.75 10.91
CA VAL A 218 19.63 -6.15 10.75
C VAL A 218 21.15 -6.28 10.56
N LYS A 219 21.79 -5.39 9.79
CA LYS A 219 23.26 -5.37 9.63
C LYS A 219 24.00 -5.01 10.92
N LEU A 220 23.40 -4.26 11.82
CA LEU A 220 23.95 -3.96 13.15
C LEU A 220 23.75 -5.11 14.16
N GLY A 221 23.20 -6.26 13.72
CA GLY A 221 23.01 -7.44 14.56
C GLY A 221 21.74 -7.41 15.42
N LEU A 222 20.82 -6.45 15.19
CA LEU A 222 19.53 -6.45 15.84
C LEU A 222 18.69 -7.60 15.27
N SER A 223 18.06 -8.38 16.17
CA SER A 223 17.16 -9.46 15.75
C SER A 223 15.88 -8.91 15.14
N ALA A 224 15.17 -9.74 14.37
CA ALA A 224 13.84 -9.38 13.83
C ALA A 224 12.81 -9.04 14.93
N PHE A 225 13.15 -9.27 16.19
CA PHE A 225 12.31 -9.03 17.39
C PHE A 225 12.83 -7.87 18.27
N ALA A 226 13.82 -7.11 17.81
CA ALA A 226 14.42 -6.00 18.57
C ALA A 226 13.70 -4.67 18.37
#